data_70b5c149f633961f2b94b01f538cc446
#
_entry.id   70b5c149f633961f2b94b01f538cc446
#
_cell.length_a   1.000
_cell.length_b   1.000
_cell.length_c   1.000
_cell.angle_alpha   90.00
_cell.angle_beta   90.00
_cell.angle_gamma   90.00
#
_symmetry.space_group_name_H-M   'P 1'
#
loop_
_entity.id
_entity.type
_entity.pdbx_description
1 polymer ?
#
loop_
_entity_poly.entity_id
_entity_poly.type
_entity_poly.pdbx_seq_one_letter_code
_entity_poly.pdbx_strand_id
1 'polypeptide(L)'
;MRVLVTLLLSCWLGACSTLGVLSPLQDGRAAMLAGDPQGSEAAFAQAMVSISSDDDRALISASDSARTGAALVTNDTLRRYAVAPYERLFMHSYQALNYLALQKPEAAAVELRRADAWQRTQALAYAEKIAEAEGIAPSDTQALSALDDAAARVRSSTQHAGALYLSGLFYEAQDALNDAFIDYRAAWQAQPRNAQLASDTARLAQRLRFDDPTPRATPVAKPLSLSQDARAGDIVVYWERGEIPDKVAFQLPLINSTAYTLVSIPYYPRQGAPAQRLSLQLDGQSPAAELLVDTHALAARTLKEQLPGILLRASVRAVAKQQLQRELNEQSPGLGLLGTVYSLLSERPDLRQWSNLPAQVYVLRQRVAAGEHRLSINGEQPLSVPVRAGKITLVHVVSAPRVSYSRIYPL
;
A
#
# COMPACT_ATOMS: atom_id res chain seq x y z
N MET A 1 12.94 18.51 40.72
CA MET A 1 12.68 19.41 39.59
C MET A 1 13.61 19.18 38.40
N ARG A 2 14.92 19.00 38.56
CA ARG A 2 15.88 18.77 37.43
C ARG A 2 15.64 17.42 36.70
N VAL A 3 15.27 16.35 37.41
CA VAL A 3 15.00 15.02 36.82
C VAL A 3 13.72 15.00 35.96
N LEU A 4 12.69 15.78 36.34
CA LEU A 4 11.43 15.86 35.58
C LEU A 4 11.61 16.64 34.26
N VAL A 5 12.48 17.67 34.24
CA VAL A 5 12.77 18.46 33.04
C VAL A 5 13.57 17.64 32.03
N THR A 6 14.51 16.78 32.51
CA THR A 6 15.31 15.90 31.64
C THR A 6 14.44 14.81 31.01
N LEU A 7 13.44 14.28 31.71
CA LEU A 7 12.46 13.32 31.19
C LEU A 7 11.55 13.96 30.15
N LEU A 8 11.13 15.23 30.32
CA LEU A 8 10.30 15.94 29.35
C LEU A 8 11.08 16.29 28.07
N LEU A 9 12.37 16.68 28.16
CA LEU A 9 13.20 16.94 26.98
C LEU A 9 13.51 15.65 26.19
N SER A 10 13.70 14.52 26.86
CA SER A 10 13.93 13.25 26.17
C SER A 10 12.69 12.74 25.42
N CYS A 11 11.47 13.06 25.86
CA CYS A 11 10.23 12.75 25.13
C CYS A 11 10.08 13.55 23.82
N TRP A 12 10.57 14.80 23.77
CA TRP A 12 10.51 15.63 22.55
C TRP A 12 11.48 15.15 21.47
N LEU A 13 12.67 14.70 21.84
CA LEU A 13 13.65 14.15 20.90
C LEU A 13 13.27 12.76 20.38
N GLY A 14 12.50 11.97 21.14
CA GLY A 14 11.97 10.67 20.72
C GLY A 14 10.87 10.75 19.67
N ALA A 15 10.02 11.79 19.70
CA ALA A 15 8.91 11.93 18.76
C ALA A 15 9.37 12.16 17.30
N CYS A 16 10.47 12.90 17.09
CA CYS A 16 11.02 13.10 15.74
C CYS A 16 11.66 11.84 15.15
N SER A 17 12.16 10.92 15.97
CA SER A 17 12.83 9.69 15.49
C SER A 17 11.85 8.57 15.14
N THR A 18 10.63 8.60 15.65
CA THR A 18 9.61 7.53 15.42
C THR A 18 8.85 7.71 14.10
N LEU A 19 8.81 8.92 13.53
CA LEU A 19 8.18 9.21 12.24
C LEU A 19 9.16 9.03 11.05
N GLY A 20 10.43 8.88 11.30
CA GLY A 20 11.57 8.80 10.40
C GLY A 20 11.32 8.66 8.89
N VAL A 21 10.64 7.59 8.46
CA VAL A 21 10.36 7.33 7.04
C VAL A 21 8.99 7.84 6.58
N LEU A 22 8.03 8.01 7.50
CA LEU A 22 6.65 8.36 7.14
C LEU A 22 6.53 9.79 6.62
N SER A 23 7.24 10.76 7.21
CA SER A 23 7.24 12.14 6.73
C SER A 23 7.75 12.23 5.28
N PRO A 24 8.94 11.71 4.92
CA PRO A 24 9.38 11.71 3.52
C PRO A 24 8.44 11.02 2.54
N LEU A 25 7.71 9.97 2.95
CA LEU A 25 6.71 9.34 2.10
C LEU A 25 5.52 10.27 1.83
N GLN A 26 5.00 10.93 2.87
CA GLN A 26 3.90 11.89 2.76
C GLN A 26 4.31 13.14 1.97
N ASP A 27 5.50 13.68 2.24
CA ASP A 27 6.05 14.86 1.57
C ASP A 27 6.30 14.58 0.07
N GLY A 28 6.85 13.40 -0.25
CA GLY A 28 7.07 12.96 -1.63
C GLY A 28 5.76 12.88 -2.41
N ARG A 29 4.73 12.30 -1.81
CA ARG A 29 3.42 12.24 -2.45
C ARG A 29 2.78 13.62 -2.59
N ALA A 30 2.89 14.48 -1.58
CA ALA A 30 2.36 15.84 -1.62
C ALA A 30 3.03 16.68 -2.72
N ALA A 31 4.36 16.61 -2.84
CA ALA A 31 5.12 17.29 -3.89
C ALA A 31 4.72 16.79 -5.29
N MET A 32 4.54 15.47 -5.47
CA MET A 32 4.05 14.90 -6.72
C MET A 32 2.69 15.49 -7.12
N LEU A 33 1.75 15.54 -6.18
CA LEU A 33 0.40 16.08 -6.40
C LEU A 33 0.40 17.60 -6.63
N ALA A 34 1.40 18.31 -6.10
CA ALA A 34 1.65 19.72 -6.39
C ALA A 34 2.31 19.97 -7.75
N GLY A 35 2.65 18.91 -8.50
CA GLY A 35 3.30 19.02 -9.81
C GLY A 35 4.81 19.26 -9.74
N ASP A 36 5.43 19.03 -8.57
CA ASP A 36 6.88 19.12 -8.34
C ASP A 36 7.53 17.72 -8.34
N PRO A 37 7.95 17.19 -9.49
CA PRO A 37 8.59 15.88 -9.56
C PRO A 37 10.01 15.87 -8.98
N GLN A 38 10.73 17.01 -8.91
CA GLN A 38 12.05 17.10 -8.30
C GLN A 38 11.95 16.98 -6.78
N GLY A 39 11.07 17.77 -6.15
CA GLY A 39 10.83 17.69 -4.71
C GLY A 39 10.29 16.31 -4.29
N SER A 40 9.41 15.74 -5.09
CA SER A 40 8.89 14.38 -4.87
C SER A 40 9.99 13.32 -4.97
N GLU A 41 10.86 13.39 -5.99
CA GLU A 41 11.99 12.48 -6.19
C GLU A 41 12.95 12.52 -5.01
N ALA A 42 13.31 13.73 -4.54
CA ALA A 42 14.21 13.91 -3.41
C ALA A 42 13.63 13.34 -2.10
N ALA A 43 12.34 13.57 -1.83
CA ALA A 43 11.68 13.05 -0.64
C ALA A 43 11.58 11.52 -0.65
N PHE A 44 11.23 10.90 -1.77
CA PHE A 44 11.22 9.44 -1.87
C PHE A 44 12.63 8.84 -1.82
N ALA A 45 13.66 9.50 -2.35
CA ALA A 45 15.04 9.07 -2.18
C ALA A 45 15.44 9.05 -0.69
N GLN A 46 15.03 10.06 0.10
CA GLN A 46 15.23 10.08 1.55
C GLN A 46 14.48 8.94 2.26
N ALA A 47 13.23 8.66 1.85
CA ALA A 47 12.46 7.53 2.36
C ALA A 47 13.18 6.20 2.10
N MET A 48 13.72 5.99 0.90
CA MET A 48 14.45 4.77 0.55
C MET A 48 15.69 4.54 1.40
N VAL A 49 16.46 5.61 1.69
CA VAL A 49 17.63 5.51 2.59
C VAL A 49 17.19 5.08 4.00
N SER A 50 16.09 5.63 4.51
CA SER A 50 15.54 5.26 5.81
C SER A 50 15.08 3.80 5.84
N ILE A 51 14.40 3.33 4.78
CA ILE A 51 13.93 1.96 4.64
C ILE A 51 15.11 0.98 4.62
N SER A 52 16.14 1.23 3.80
CA SER A 52 17.34 0.38 3.73
C SER A 52 18.04 0.27 5.08
N SER A 53 18.19 1.39 5.79
CA SER A 53 18.77 1.40 7.14
C SER A 53 17.96 0.60 8.15
N ASP A 54 16.64 0.57 8.04
CA ASP A 54 15.78 -0.20 8.94
C ASP A 54 15.77 -1.69 8.55
N ASP A 55 15.83 -2.04 7.26
CA ASP A 55 16.01 -3.42 6.79
C ASP A 55 17.35 -4.02 7.29
N ASP A 56 18.45 -3.27 7.20
CA ASP A 56 19.76 -3.71 7.69
C ASP A 56 19.77 -3.92 9.21
N ARG A 57 19.14 -3.02 9.96
CA ARG A 57 19.01 -3.16 11.43
C ARG A 57 18.14 -4.35 11.82
N ALA A 58 17.07 -4.62 11.06
CA ALA A 58 16.21 -5.78 11.30
C ALA A 58 16.99 -7.09 11.14
N LEU A 59 17.89 -7.19 10.15
CA LEU A 59 18.77 -8.34 9.95
C LEU A 59 19.73 -8.53 11.14
N ILE A 60 20.36 -7.45 11.63
CA ILE A 60 21.28 -7.49 12.77
C ILE A 60 20.51 -7.83 14.07
N SER A 61 19.32 -7.24 14.27
CA SER A 61 18.51 -7.46 15.48
C SER A 61 17.90 -8.87 15.53
N ALA A 62 17.63 -9.51 14.40
CA ALA A 62 17.14 -10.89 14.37
C ALA A 62 18.16 -11.88 14.97
N SER A 63 19.47 -11.57 14.86
CA SER A 63 20.54 -12.33 15.50
C SER A 63 20.65 -12.07 17.01
N ASP A 64 20.16 -10.92 17.51
CA ASP A 64 20.28 -10.50 18.91
C ASP A 64 18.98 -10.60 19.73
N SER A 65 17.83 -10.84 19.09
CA SER A 65 16.50 -10.77 19.73
C SER A 65 16.24 -11.85 20.80
N ALA A 66 17.14 -12.82 20.94
CA ALA A 66 17.11 -13.74 22.09
C ALA A 66 17.42 -13.04 23.45
N ARG A 67 17.83 -11.75 23.44
CA ARG A 67 18.39 -11.10 24.65
C ARG A 67 17.56 -9.96 25.26
N THR A 68 16.47 -9.48 24.66
CA THR A 68 15.81 -8.29 25.22
C THR A 68 14.29 -8.43 25.36
N GLY A 69 13.84 -9.05 26.46
CA GLY A 69 12.45 -8.96 26.95
C GLY A 69 11.96 -7.51 27.15
N ALA A 70 12.87 -6.54 27.28
CA ALA A 70 12.55 -5.11 27.38
C ALA A 70 11.89 -4.52 26.12
N ALA A 71 12.21 -5.02 24.92
CA ALA A 71 11.60 -4.56 23.67
C ALA A 71 10.13 -4.97 23.52
N LEU A 72 9.69 -6.01 24.23
CA LEU A 72 8.30 -6.49 24.21
C LEU A 72 7.37 -5.62 25.08
N VAL A 73 7.94 -4.89 26.05
CA VAL A 73 7.16 -4.09 27.03
C VAL A 73 6.95 -2.65 26.57
N THR A 74 7.70 -2.18 25.56
CA THR A 74 7.56 -0.81 25.03
C THR A 74 6.27 -0.61 24.24
N ASN A 75 5.68 0.58 24.36
CA ASN A 75 4.51 0.99 23.59
C ASN A 75 4.80 0.92 22.09
N ASP A 76 3.87 0.40 21.29
CA ASP A 76 4.02 0.28 19.82
C ASP A 76 4.24 1.64 19.13
N THR A 77 3.76 2.74 19.70
CA THR A 77 4.00 4.10 19.17
C THR A 77 5.45 4.58 19.32
N LEU A 78 6.22 3.99 20.25
CA LEU A 78 7.65 4.29 20.45
C LEU A 78 8.55 3.53 19.46
N ARG A 79 8.02 2.55 18.77
CA ARG A 79 8.75 1.84 17.72
C ARG A 79 8.85 2.72 16.47
N ARG A 80 9.90 2.51 15.68
CA ARG A 80 9.97 3.13 14.36
C ARG A 80 8.80 2.68 13.51
N TYR A 81 8.31 3.57 12.66
CA TYR A 81 7.27 3.23 11.68
C TYR A 81 7.80 2.18 10.70
N ALA A 82 7.14 1.04 10.65
CA ALA A 82 7.45 -0.01 9.70
C ALA A 82 6.61 0.18 8.43
N VAL A 83 7.27 0.46 7.32
CA VAL A 83 6.61 0.65 6.01
C VAL A 83 5.90 -0.63 5.60
N ALA A 84 4.60 -0.54 5.33
CA ALA A 84 3.81 -1.67 4.89
C ALA A 84 4.21 -2.12 3.46
N PRO A 85 4.00 -3.41 3.10
CA PRO A 85 4.30 -3.91 1.76
C PRO A 85 3.72 -3.05 0.64
N TYR A 86 2.44 -2.72 0.70
CA TYR A 86 1.77 -1.91 -0.31
C TYR A 86 2.30 -0.48 -0.38
N GLU A 87 2.68 0.13 0.76
CA GLU A 87 3.25 1.47 0.81
C GLU A 87 4.60 1.54 0.09
N ARG A 88 5.46 0.53 0.31
CA ARG A 88 6.75 0.42 -0.38
C ARG A 88 6.57 0.31 -1.89
N LEU A 89 5.59 -0.45 -2.34
CA LEU A 89 5.31 -0.63 -3.77
C LEU A 89 4.72 0.64 -4.41
N PHE A 90 3.87 1.37 -3.71
CA PHE A 90 3.45 2.70 -4.15
C PHE A 90 4.63 3.67 -4.24
N MET A 91 5.53 3.68 -3.26
CA MET A 91 6.72 4.54 -3.28
C MET A 91 7.57 4.29 -4.53
N HIS A 92 7.91 3.04 -4.85
CA HIS A 92 8.67 2.73 -6.06
C HIS A 92 7.91 3.10 -7.34
N SER A 93 6.58 2.89 -7.37
CA SER A 93 5.74 3.28 -8.51
C SER A 93 5.73 4.79 -8.74
N TYR A 94 5.57 5.58 -7.66
CA TYR A 94 5.61 7.04 -7.75
C TYR A 94 6.99 7.57 -8.11
N GLN A 95 8.04 6.95 -7.58
CA GLN A 95 9.40 7.31 -7.93
C GLN A 95 9.70 7.04 -9.41
N ALA A 96 9.21 5.93 -9.96
CA ALA A 96 9.30 5.67 -11.39
C ALA A 96 8.55 6.73 -12.22
N LEU A 97 7.34 7.12 -11.80
CA LEU A 97 6.58 8.21 -12.44
C LEU A 97 7.30 9.57 -12.34
N ASN A 98 7.97 9.87 -11.21
CA ASN A 98 8.81 11.07 -11.07
C ASN A 98 9.96 11.05 -12.09
N TYR A 99 10.67 9.92 -12.23
CA TYR A 99 11.75 9.79 -13.19
C TYR A 99 11.26 9.94 -14.64
N LEU A 100 10.08 9.41 -14.98
CA LEU A 100 9.47 9.64 -16.30
C LEU A 100 9.13 11.14 -16.51
N ALA A 101 8.62 11.81 -15.48
CA ALA A 101 8.35 13.25 -15.52
C ALA A 101 9.62 14.09 -15.71
N LEU A 102 10.74 13.62 -15.17
CA LEU A 102 12.06 14.22 -15.27
C LEU A 102 12.85 13.79 -16.51
N GLN A 103 12.24 13.07 -17.44
CA GLN A 103 12.87 12.55 -18.66
C GLN A 103 14.07 11.62 -18.37
N LYS A 104 13.97 10.78 -17.31
CA LYS A 104 14.98 9.81 -16.88
C LYS A 104 14.44 8.37 -16.96
N PRO A 105 14.14 7.84 -18.16
CA PRO A 105 13.47 6.53 -18.29
C PRO A 105 14.30 5.36 -17.76
N GLU A 106 15.65 5.42 -17.81
CA GLU A 106 16.52 4.38 -17.26
C GLU A 106 16.38 4.29 -15.74
N ALA A 107 16.28 5.44 -15.05
CA ALA A 107 16.06 5.48 -13.62
C ALA A 107 14.65 4.97 -13.25
N ALA A 108 13.63 5.29 -14.06
CA ALA A 108 12.30 4.71 -13.89
C ALA A 108 12.31 3.19 -13.98
N ALA A 109 13.03 2.62 -14.97
CA ALA A 109 13.22 1.19 -15.10
C ALA A 109 13.88 0.54 -13.88
N VAL A 110 14.83 1.22 -13.26
CA VAL A 110 15.49 0.72 -12.02
C VAL A 110 14.46 0.61 -10.89
N GLU A 111 13.61 1.62 -10.69
CA GLU A 111 12.61 1.59 -9.62
C GLU A 111 11.54 0.51 -9.84
N LEU A 112 11.09 0.32 -11.08
CA LEU A 112 10.14 -0.74 -11.41
C LEU A 112 10.74 -2.13 -11.16
N ARG A 113 12.00 -2.36 -11.55
CA ARG A 113 12.70 -3.61 -11.24
C ARG A 113 12.90 -3.84 -9.74
N ARG A 114 13.15 -2.76 -8.96
CA ARG A 114 13.24 -2.86 -7.49
C ARG A 114 11.90 -3.28 -6.87
N ALA A 115 10.80 -2.69 -7.34
CA ALA A 115 9.45 -3.06 -6.89
C ALA A 115 9.15 -4.53 -7.18
N ASP A 116 9.44 -5.01 -8.38
CA ASP A 116 9.21 -6.39 -8.79
C ASP A 116 10.10 -7.37 -8.01
N ALA A 117 11.41 -7.12 -7.93
CA ALA A 117 12.34 -7.95 -7.15
C ALA A 117 11.92 -8.05 -5.68
N TRP A 118 11.50 -6.93 -5.09
CA TRP A 118 11.03 -6.91 -3.71
C TRP A 118 9.75 -7.74 -3.53
N GLN A 119 8.77 -7.63 -4.44
CA GLN A 119 7.54 -8.43 -4.40
C GLN A 119 7.84 -9.92 -4.43
N ARG A 120 8.73 -10.37 -5.30
CA ARG A 120 9.13 -11.80 -5.41
C ARG A 120 9.80 -12.30 -4.13
N THR A 121 10.73 -11.53 -3.57
CA THR A 121 11.45 -11.91 -2.35
C THR A 121 10.51 -11.96 -1.14
N GLN A 122 9.65 -10.97 -1.00
CA GLN A 122 8.75 -10.89 0.15
C GLN A 122 7.61 -11.92 0.11
N ALA A 123 7.16 -12.34 -1.06
CA ALA A 123 6.14 -13.37 -1.17
C ALA A 123 6.56 -14.68 -0.48
N LEU A 124 7.84 -15.04 -0.56
CA LEU A 124 8.39 -16.23 0.09
C LEU A 124 8.53 -16.03 1.61
N ALA A 125 9.18 -14.95 2.04
CA ALA A 125 9.41 -14.66 3.46
C ALA A 125 8.10 -14.42 4.24
N TYR A 126 7.07 -13.91 3.57
CA TYR A 126 5.78 -13.66 4.19
C TYR A 126 4.97 -14.93 4.39
N ALA A 127 5.06 -15.90 3.48
CA ALA A 127 4.43 -17.20 3.62
C ALA A 127 4.92 -17.96 4.85
N GLU A 128 6.23 -17.92 5.13
CA GLU A 128 6.80 -18.51 6.35
C GLU A 128 6.28 -17.85 7.62
N LYS A 129 6.25 -16.50 7.67
CA LYS A 129 5.76 -15.75 8.85
C LYS A 129 4.28 -15.97 9.13
N ILE A 130 3.45 -16.18 8.10
CA ILE A 130 2.02 -16.49 8.28
C ILE A 130 1.88 -17.89 8.90
N ALA A 131 2.62 -18.88 8.42
CA ALA A 131 2.59 -20.23 8.94
C ALA A 131 3.00 -20.30 10.42
N GLU A 132 4.01 -19.52 10.85
CA GLU A 132 4.42 -19.42 12.25
C GLU A 132 3.36 -18.76 13.14
N ALA A 133 2.54 -17.87 12.58
CA ALA A 133 1.56 -17.08 13.33
C ALA A 133 0.18 -17.75 13.47
N GLU A 134 -0.12 -18.82 12.74
CA GLU A 134 -1.45 -19.47 12.70
C GLU A 134 -1.93 -20.02 14.06
N GLY A 135 -1.04 -20.15 15.06
CA GLY A 135 -1.39 -20.60 16.41
C GLY A 135 -2.00 -19.54 17.34
N ILE A 136 -2.03 -18.25 16.95
CA ILE A 136 -2.48 -17.15 17.81
C ILE A 136 -3.70 -16.49 17.16
N ALA A 137 -4.87 -17.09 17.40
CA ALA A 137 -6.14 -16.53 16.92
C ALA A 137 -6.85 -15.74 18.03
N PRO A 138 -7.49 -14.59 17.72
CA PRO A 138 -8.35 -13.91 18.67
C PRO A 138 -9.59 -14.76 18.98
N SER A 139 -10.06 -14.73 20.21
CA SER A 139 -11.24 -15.50 20.68
C SER A 139 -12.56 -14.97 20.13
N ASP A 140 -12.62 -13.71 19.65
CA ASP A 140 -13.80 -13.08 19.07
C ASP A 140 -13.57 -12.74 17.60
N THR A 141 -14.01 -13.67 16.73
CA THR A 141 -13.92 -13.51 15.27
C THR A 141 -14.99 -12.54 14.72
N GLN A 142 -16.11 -12.36 15.41
CA GLN A 142 -17.20 -11.50 14.96
C GLN A 142 -16.81 -10.02 15.05
N ALA A 143 -16.06 -9.62 16.08
CA ALA A 143 -15.56 -8.26 16.24
C ALA A 143 -14.60 -7.85 15.10
N LEU A 144 -13.92 -8.80 14.48
CA LEU A 144 -12.97 -8.57 13.38
C LEU A 144 -13.57 -8.80 11.99
N SER A 145 -14.88 -9.06 11.88
CA SER A 145 -15.52 -9.41 10.60
C SER A 145 -15.30 -8.39 9.49
N ALA A 146 -15.32 -7.08 9.79
CA ALA A 146 -15.08 -6.05 8.77
C ALA A 146 -13.64 -6.04 8.26
N LEU A 147 -12.66 -6.36 9.14
CA LEU A 147 -11.27 -6.54 8.74
C LEU A 147 -11.12 -7.79 7.87
N ASP A 148 -11.79 -8.89 8.23
CA ASP A 148 -11.78 -10.14 7.47
C ASP A 148 -12.42 -9.96 6.09
N ASP A 149 -13.57 -9.31 6.00
CA ASP A 149 -14.27 -8.98 4.75
C ASP A 149 -13.38 -8.13 3.82
N ALA A 150 -12.69 -7.13 4.38
CA ALA A 150 -11.79 -6.29 3.62
C ALA A 150 -10.56 -7.06 3.14
N ALA A 151 -9.90 -7.80 4.02
CA ALA A 151 -8.71 -8.61 3.72
C ALA A 151 -8.97 -9.72 2.71
N ALA A 152 -10.18 -10.29 2.68
CA ALA A 152 -10.57 -11.35 1.75
C ALA A 152 -10.68 -10.88 0.28
N ARG A 153 -10.73 -9.57 0.03
CA ARG A 153 -10.79 -9.00 -1.34
C ARG A 153 -9.47 -9.13 -2.10
N VAL A 154 -8.36 -9.33 -1.41
CA VAL A 154 -7.03 -9.54 -1.99
C VAL A 154 -6.41 -10.84 -1.49
N ARG A 155 -5.57 -11.46 -2.32
CA ARG A 155 -4.94 -12.75 -2.01
C ARG A 155 -3.71 -12.61 -1.12
N SER A 156 -2.96 -11.54 -1.28
CA SER A 156 -1.70 -11.29 -0.57
C SER A 156 -1.52 -9.80 -0.36
N SER A 157 -0.89 -9.41 0.75
CA SER A 157 -0.49 -8.03 1.02
C SER A 157 0.76 -7.61 0.26
N THR A 158 1.54 -8.57 -0.24
CA THR A 158 2.81 -8.33 -0.94
C THR A 158 2.67 -8.22 -2.46
N GLN A 159 1.50 -8.56 -3.03
CA GLN A 159 1.23 -8.44 -4.46
C GLN A 159 0.45 -7.17 -4.77
N HIS A 160 1.05 -6.29 -5.55
CA HIS A 160 0.48 -4.99 -5.91
C HIS A 160 0.28 -4.90 -7.42
N ALA A 161 -0.94 -5.19 -7.88
CA ALA A 161 -1.27 -5.22 -9.30
C ALA A 161 -0.91 -3.93 -10.05
N GLY A 162 -1.01 -2.76 -9.39
CA GLY A 162 -0.67 -1.46 -9.98
C GLY A 162 0.81 -1.29 -10.28
N ALA A 163 1.70 -1.72 -9.37
CA ALA A 163 3.15 -1.67 -9.60
C ALA A 163 3.57 -2.62 -10.74
N LEU A 164 3.02 -3.84 -10.74
CA LEU A 164 3.24 -4.81 -11.81
C LEU A 164 2.70 -4.32 -13.15
N TYR A 165 1.53 -3.69 -13.17
CA TYR A 165 0.95 -3.13 -14.40
C TYR A 165 1.80 -2.01 -14.98
N LEU A 166 2.26 -1.06 -14.14
CA LEU A 166 3.15 0.02 -14.58
C LEU A 166 4.48 -0.51 -15.11
N SER A 167 5.04 -1.55 -14.48
CA SER A 167 6.24 -2.22 -14.96
C SER A 167 6.01 -2.89 -16.31
N GLY A 168 4.94 -3.67 -16.45
CA GLY A 168 4.57 -4.28 -17.74
C GLY A 168 4.35 -3.26 -18.85
N LEU A 169 3.67 -2.13 -18.53
CA LEU A 169 3.44 -1.06 -19.48
C LEU A 169 4.74 -0.40 -19.96
N PHE A 170 5.68 -0.20 -19.03
CA PHE A 170 6.99 0.35 -19.33
C PHE A 170 7.82 -0.59 -20.22
N TYR A 171 7.85 -1.90 -19.90
CA TYR A 171 8.52 -2.89 -20.73
C TYR A 171 7.90 -3.01 -22.12
N GLU A 172 6.56 -2.98 -22.21
CA GLU A 172 5.87 -3.00 -23.50
C GLU A 172 6.23 -1.78 -24.36
N ALA A 173 6.31 -0.59 -23.75
CA ALA A 173 6.69 0.64 -24.44
C ALA A 173 8.13 0.59 -25.00
N GLN A 174 8.99 -0.24 -24.41
CA GLN A 174 10.37 -0.49 -24.85
C GLN A 174 10.51 -1.73 -25.76
N ASP A 175 9.42 -2.34 -26.19
CA ASP A 175 9.37 -3.58 -26.99
C ASP A 175 9.96 -4.80 -26.26
N ALA A 176 10.13 -4.75 -24.94
CA ALA A 176 10.55 -5.87 -24.10
C ALA A 176 9.31 -6.74 -23.75
N LEU A 177 8.72 -7.36 -24.77
CA LEU A 177 7.38 -7.97 -24.69
C LEU A 177 7.30 -9.19 -23.76
N ASN A 178 8.39 -9.96 -23.61
CA ASN A 178 8.43 -11.08 -22.68
C ASN A 178 8.32 -10.62 -21.23
N ASP A 179 9.08 -9.58 -20.87
CA ASP A 179 9.06 -9.01 -19.53
C ASP A 179 7.69 -8.36 -19.24
N ALA A 180 7.15 -7.63 -20.23
CA ALA A 180 5.82 -7.06 -20.15
C ALA A 180 4.74 -8.14 -19.91
N PHE A 181 4.82 -9.28 -20.61
CA PHE A 181 3.89 -10.40 -20.44
C PHE A 181 3.97 -11.00 -19.03
N ILE A 182 5.19 -11.20 -18.51
CA ILE A 182 5.41 -11.72 -17.15
C ILE A 182 4.74 -10.81 -16.14
N ASP A 183 4.93 -9.50 -16.25
CA ASP A 183 4.40 -8.53 -15.30
C ASP A 183 2.87 -8.36 -15.41
N TYR A 184 2.31 -8.31 -16.61
CA TYR A 184 0.85 -8.28 -16.79
C TYR A 184 0.19 -9.55 -16.27
N ARG A 185 0.79 -10.72 -16.52
CA ARG A 185 0.31 -11.99 -15.98
C ARG A 185 0.34 -12.00 -14.45
N ALA A 186 1.40 -11.51 -13.83
CA ALA A 186 1.51 -11.40 -12.39
C ALA A 186 0.49 -10.40 -11.82
N ALA A 187 0.28 -9.25 -12.48
CA ALA A 187 -0.76 -8.29 -12.12
C ALA A 187 -2.16 -8.91 -12.19
N TRP A 188 -2.44 -9.67 -13.25
CA TRP A 188 -3.72 -10.37 -13.39
C TRP A 188 -3.90 -11.47 -12.34
N GLN A 189 -2.86 -12.22 -11.96
CA GLN A 189 -2.91 -13.19 -10.88
C GLN A 189 -3.22 -12.52 -9.53
N ALA A 190 -2.72 -11.30 -9.30
CA ALA A 190 -3.03 -10.51 -8.11
C ALA A 190 -4.46 -9.96 -8.13
N GLN A 191 -5.01 -9.65 -9.31
CA GLN A 191 -6.35 -9.09 -9.51
C GLN A 191 -7.12 -9.81 -10.62
N PRO A 192 -7.55 -11.08 -10.40
CA PRO A 192 -8.06 -11.94 -11.47
C PRO A 192 -9.42 -11.53 -12.03
N ARG A 193 -10.14 -10.62 -11.35
CA ARG A 193 -11.44 -10.11 -11.82
C ARG A 193 -11.29 -8.89 -12.74
N ASN A 194 -10.09 -8.35 -12.90
CA ASN A 194 -9.84 -7.20 -13.76
C ASN A 194 -9.78 -7.64 -15.24
N ALA A 195 -10.77 -7.22 -16.01
CA ALA A 195 -10.91 -7.59 -17.43
C ALA A 195 -9.82 -6.95 -18.31
N GLN A 196 -9.31 -5.76 -17.94
CA GLN A 196 -8.22 -5.11 -18.67
C GLN A 196 -6.92 -5.89 -18.56
N LEU A 197 -6.57 -6.37 -17.35
CA LEU A 197 -5.38 -7.20 -17.15
C LEU A 197 -5.45 -8.52 -17.92
N ALA A 198 -6.61 -9.16 -17.91
CA ALA A 198 -6.86 -10.37 -18.71
C ALA A 198 -6.65 -10.10 -20.20
N SER A 199 -7.18 -8.98 -20.70
CA SER A 199 -7.04 -8.56 -22.11
C SER A 199 -5.59 -8.26 -22.50
N ASP A 200 -4.85 -7.50 -21.68
CA ASP A 200 -3.46 -7.15 -21.95
C ASP A 200 -2.55 -8.38 -21.92
N THR A 201 -2.77 -9.29 -20.96
CA THR A 201 -2.06 -10.57 -20.88
C THR A 201 -2.33 -11.43 -22.11
N ALA A 202 -3.59 -11.61 -22.51
CA ALA A 202 -3.97 -12.41 -23.67
C ALA A 202 -3.41 -11.81 -24.98
N ARG A 203 -3.44 -10.49 -25.13
CA ARG A 203 -2.90 -9.78 -26.29
C ARG A 203 -1.40 -10.02 -26.46
N LEU A 204 -0.61 -9.97 -25.38
CA LEU A 204 0.82 -10.24 -25.45
C LEU A 204 1.12 -11.72 -25.64
N ALA A 205 0.38 -12.64 -25.02
CA ALA A 205 0.50 -14.07 -25.24
C ALA A 205 0.31 -14.42 -26.71
N GLN A 206 -0.72 -13.83 -27.36
CA GLN A 206 -0.97 -14.03 -28.79
C GLN A 206 0.17 -13.45 -29.65
N ARG A 207 0.69 -12.26 -29.33
CA ARG A 207 1.80 -11.63 -30.06
C ARG A 207 3.09 -12.45 -29.92
N LEU A 208 3.33 -13.04 -28.75
CA LEU A 208 4.50 -13.87 -28.46
C LEU A 208 4.34 -15.32 -28.91
N ARG A 209 3.16 -15.69 -29.42
CA ARG A 209 2.81 -17.08 -29.82
C ARG A 209 3.01 -18.09 -28.69
N PHE A 210 2.65 -17.70 -27.47
CA PHE A 210 2.63 -18.62 -26.34
C PHE A 210 1.35 -19.46 -26.40
N ASP A 211 1.54 -20.81 -26.44
CA ASP A 211 0.43 -21.78 -26.31
C ASP A 211 0.01 -21.99 -24.84
N ASP A 212 0.48 -21.12 -23.94
CA ASP A 212 0.10 -21.16 -22.53
C ASP A 212 -1.43 -21.02 -22.43
N PRO A 213 -2.13 -21.88 -21.67
CA PRO A 213 -3.52 -21.67 -21.35
C PRO A 213 -3.64 -20.39 -20.51
N THR A 214 -3.51 -19.24 -21.18
CA THR A 214 -4.08 -18.01 -20.64
C THR A 214 -5.50 -18.38 -20.23
N PRO A 215 -5.89 -18.16 -18.98
CA PRO A 215 -7.22 -18.51 -18.53
C PRO A 215 -8.17 -17.98 -19.58
N ARG A 216 -9.04 -18.85 -20.04
CA ARG A 216 -10.10 -18.46 -20.97
C ARG A 216 -10.70 -17.20 -20.44
N ALA A 217 -10.43 -16.08 -21.14
CA ALA A 217 -10.95 -14.77 -20.79
C ALA A 217 -12.40 -14.99 -20.40
N THR A 218 -12.74 -14.64 -19.16
CA THR A 218 -14.15 -14.66 -18.74
C THR A 218 -14.93 -13.92 -19.83
N PRO A 219 -16.10 -14.39 -20.31
CA PRO A 219 -16.76 -13.90 -21.53
C PRO A 219 -17.09 -12.41 -21.56
N VAL A 220 -16.71 -11.64 -20.55
CA VAL A 220 -16.92 -10.20 -20.39
C VAL A 220 -15.88 -9.35 -21.15
N ALA A 221 -14.71 -9.87 -21.43
CA ALA A 221 -13.74 -9.15 -22.25
C ALA A 221 -14.01 -9.50 -23.72
N LYS A 222 -14.79 -8.71 -24.44
CA LYS A 222 -14.62 -8.61 -25.89
C LYS A 222 -13.13 -8.34 -26.09
N PRO A 223 -12.38 -9.20 -26.85
CA PRO A 223 -11.02 -8.86 -27.21
C PRO A 223 -11.12 -7.46 -27.81
N LEU A 224 -10.37 -6.51 -27.24
CA LEU A 224 -10.15 -5.25 -27.94
C LEU A 224 -9.76 -5.64 -29.33
N SER A 225 -10.63 -5.36 -30.31
CA SER A 225 -10.36 -5.70 -31.69
C SER A 225 -8.97 -5.14 -31.95
N LEU A 226 -8.01 -6.04 -32.20
CA LEU A 226 -6.66 -5.64 -32.62
C LEU A 226 -6.86 -4.92 -33.95
N SER A 227 -7.20 -3.64 -33.88
CA SER A 227 -7.09 -2.78 -35.02
C SER A 227 -5.61 -2.79 -35.35
N GLN A 228 -5.24 -3.56 -36.37
CA GLN A 228 -3.89 -3.61 -36.93
C GLN A 228 -3.54 -2.31 -37.67
N ASP A 229 -4.33 -1.25 -37.42
CA ASP A 229 -4.06 0.04 -37.98
C ASP A 229 -2.73 0.56 -37.44
N ALA A 230 -1.73 0.56 -38.30
CA ALA A 230 -0.42 1.11 -38.04
C ALA A 230 -0.45 2.61 -37.65
N ARG A 231 -1.60 3.26 -37.84
CA ARG A 231 -1.83 4.67 -37.48
C ARG A 231 -2.45 4.84 -36.11
N ALA A 232 -2.73 3.76 -35.37
CA ALA A 232 -3.30 3.81 -34.02
C ALA A 232 -2.21 3.72 -32.96
N GLY A 233 -2.46 4.36 -31.81
CA GLY A 233 -1.69 4.22 -30.57
C GLY A 233 -2.61 3.85 -29.41
N ASP A 234 -2.06 3.74 -28.22
CA ASP A 234 -2.81 3.38 -27.03
C ASP A 234 -2.82 4.53 -26.01
N ILE A 235 -4.00 4.86 -25.49
CA ILE A 235 -4.16 5.65 -24.26
C ILE A 235 -4.32 4.66 -23.11
N VAL A 236 -3.52 4.83 -22.06
CA VAL A 236 -3.67 4.11 -20.81
C VAL A 236 -3.94 5.12 -19.71
N VAL A 237 -5.09 5.03 -19.08
CA VAL A 237 -5.45 5.86 -17.92
C VAL A 237 -5.20 5.07 -16.65
N TYR A 238 -4.27 5.55 -15.82
CA TYR A 238 -4.01 5.07 -14.48
C TYR A 238 -4.66 6.06 -13.51
N TRP A 239 -5.82 5.69 -12.98
CA TRP A 239 -6.69 6.60 -12.25
C TRP A 239 -6.76 6.23 -10.77
N GLU A 240 -6.17 7.07 -9.93
CA GLU A 240 -6.21 6.99 -8.49
C GLU A 240 -7.43 7.75 -7.95
N ARG A 241 -8.13 7.14 -7.00
CA ARG A 241 -9.37 7.67 -6.46
C ARG A 241 -9.41 7.62 -4.95
N GLY A 242 -9.88 8.74 -4.36
CA GLY A 242 -10.08 8.88 -2.91
C GLY A 242 -8.80 8.82 -2.12
N GLU A 243 -8.93 8.69 -0.83
CA GLU A 243 -7.84 8.53 0.12
C GLU A 243 -8.08 7.26 0.95
N ILE A 244 -7.01 6.58 1.34
CA ILE A 244 -7.10 5.41 2.21
C ILE A 244 -7.73 5.80 3.54
N PRO A 245 -8.68 5.01 4.10
CA PRO A 245 -9.28 5.33 5.38
C PRO A 245 -8.27 5.28 6.51
N ASP A 246 -8.48 6.13 7.51
CA ASP A 246 -7.64 6.13 8.71
C ASP A 246 -7.84 4.86 9.54
N LYS A 247 -6.74 4.40 10.14
CA LYS A 247 -6.80 3.40 11.21
C LYS A 247 -7.47 4.01 12.44
N VAL A 248 -8.29 3.23 13.11
CA VAL A 248 -8.89 3.59 14.40
C VAL A 248 -8.43 2.64 15.49
N ALA A 249 -8.46 3.09 16.74
CA ALA A 249 -8.23 2.22 17.88
C ALA A 249 -9.48 1.35 18.14
N PHE A 250 -9.28 0.06 18.25
CA PHE A 250 -10.34 -0.90 18.57
C PHE A 250 -9.98 -1.66 19.85
N GLN A 251 -10.95 -1.77 20.78
CA GLN A 251 -10.78 -2.50 22.03
C GLN A 251 -11.20 -3.95 21.84
N LEU A 252 -10.25 -4.86 21.91
CA LEU A 252 -10.48 -6.30 21.78
C LEU A 252 -10.41 -6.97 23.16
N PRO A 253 -11.46 -7.67 23.61
CA PRO A 253 -11.39 -8.46 24.82
C PRO A 253 -10.51 -9.71 24.59
N LEU A 254 -9.51 -9.89 25.44
CA LEU A 254 -8.74 -11.13 25.54
C LEU A 254 -9.16 -11.86 26.81
N ILE A 255 -9.65 -13.08 26.64
CA ILE A 255 -10.03 -13.96 27.73
C ILE A 255 -8.95 -15.03 27.81
N ASN A 256 -8.21 -15.04 28.92
CA ASN A 256 -7.35 -16.15 29.25
C ASN A 256 -7.88 -16.83 30.55
N SER A 257 -7.34 -17.99 30.88
CA SER A 257 -7.80 -18.81 32.03
C SER A 257 -7.79 -18.08 33.39
N THR A 258 -7.17 -16.91 33.49
CA THR A 258 -6.92 -16.21 34.77
C THR A 258 -7.38 -14.75 34.76
N ALA A 259 -7.66 -14.13 33.60
CA ALA A 259 -8.03 -12.72 33.52
C ALA A 259 -8.79 -12.34 32.25
N TYR A 260 -9.70 -11.37 32.41
CA TYR A 260 -10.31 -10.61 31.32
C TYR A 260 -9.49 -9.33 31.13
N THR A 261 -8.94 -9.13 29.95
CA THR A 261 -8.11 -7.94 29.64
C THR A 261 -8.57 -7.32 28.33
N LEU A 262 -8.76 -6.01 28.32
CA LEU A 262 -9.00 -5.25 27.08
C LEU A 262 -7.66 -4.83 26.49
N VAL A 263 -7.44 -5.16 25.22
CA VAL A 263 -6.27 -4.75 24.45
C VAL A 263 -6.67 -3.80 23.35
N SER A 264 -5.95 -2.72 23.21
CA SER A 264 -6.19 -1.77 22.11
C SER A 264 -5.36 -2.16 20.90
N ILE A 265 -6.03 -2.42 19.77
CA ILE A 265 -5.40 -2.78 18.50
C ILE A 265 -5.75 -1.75 17.42
N PRO A 266 -4.90 -1.55 16.39
CA PRO A 266 -5.30 -0.81 15.21
C PRO A 266 -6.36 -1.59 14.42
N TYR A 267 -7.27 -0.88 13.79
CA TYR A 267 -8.37 -1.47 13.05
C TYR A 267 -8.78 -0.60 11.87
N TYR A 268 -9.21 -1.21 10.77
CA TYR A 268 -9.83 -0.51 9.66
C TYR A 268 -11.34 -0.70 9.73
N PRO A 269 -12.11 0.38 9.91
CA PRO A 269 -13.57 0.30 9.91
C PRO A 269 -14.10 -0.07 8.52
N ARG A 270 -15.31 -0.61 8.48
CA ARG A 270 -15.99 -0.91 7.21
C ARG A 270 -16.13 0.38 6.40
N GLN A 271 -15.65 0.37 5.17
CA GLN A 271 -15.90 1.49 4.26
C GLN A 271 -17.36 1.49 3.80
N GLY A 272 -17.97 2.66 3.81
CA GLY A 272 -19.22 2.89 3.10
C GLY A 272 -19.03 2.73 1.58
N ALA A 273 -20.13 2.51 0.86
CA ALA A 273 -20.08 2.53 -0.60
C ALA A 273 -19.56 3.89 -1.09
N PRO A 274 -18.70 3.92 -2.14
CA PRO A 274 -18.18 5.17 -2.67
C PRO A 274 -19.34 6.06 -3.12
N ALA A 275 -19.40 7.28 -2.60
CA ALA A 275 -20.52 8.21 -2.81
C ALA A 275 -20.63 8.70 -4.28
N GLN A 276 -19.60 8.53 -5.08
CA GLN A 276 -19.52 9.06 -6.44
C GLN A 276 -19.43 7.94 -7.47
N ARG A 277 -20.30 7.98 -8.49
CA ARG A 277 -20.18 7.12 -9.67
C ARG A 277 -18.90 7.47 -10.44
N LEU A 278 -18.22 6.43 -10.92
CA LEU A 278 -17.09 6.58 -11.82
C LEU A 278 -17.61 7.09 -13.16
N SER A 279 -17.15 8.26 -13.59
CA SER A 279 -17.44 8.82 -14.89
C SER A 279 -16.13 9.16 -15.58
N LEU A 280 -15.80 8.37 -16.60
CA LEU A 280 -14.69 8.63 -17.50
C LEU A 280 -15.26 8.75 -18.90
N GLN A 281 -14.88 9.81 -19.62
CA GLN A 281 -15.26 10.02 -21.00
C GLN A 281 -14.00 10.22 -21.85
N LEU A 282 -13.92 9.47 -22.95
CA LEU A 282 -12.87 9.59 -23.95
C LEU A 282 -13.56 9.85 -25.29
N ASP A 283 -13.35 11.03 -25.87
CA ASP A 283 -13.98 11.48 -27.13
C ASP A 283 -15.52 11.32 -27.13
N GLY A 284 -16.14 11.62 -26.00
CA GLY A 284 -17.59 11.52 -25.83
C GLY A 284 -18.12 10.10 -25.58
N GLN A 285 -17.27 9.08 -25.61
CA GLN A 285 -17.62 7.72 -25.19
C GLN A 285 -17.30 7.53 -23.72
N SER A 286 -18.04 6.64 -23.03
CA SER A 286 -17.86 6.34 -21.60
C SER A 286 -17.36 4.89 -21.42
N PRO A 287 -16.09 4.59 -21.74
CA PRO A 287 -15.54 3.26 -21.51
C PRO A 287 -15.43 2.98 -20.00
N ALA A 288 -15.56 1.71 -19.62
CA ALA A 288 -15.42 1.29 -18.23
C ALA A 288 -13.95 1.22 -17.84
N ALA A 289 -13.59 1.85 -16.71
CA ALA A 289 -12.31 1.64 -16.07
C ALA A 289 -12.44 0.50 -15.06
N GLU A 290 -11.45 -0.39 -15.05
CA GLU A 290 -11.43 -1.59 -14.22
C GLU A 290 -10.61 -1.37 -12.93
N LEU A 291 -11.10 -1.92 -11.80
CA LEU A 291 -10.39 -1.83 -10.52
C LEU A 291 -9.06 -2.58 -10.59
N LEU A 292 -7.95 -1.87 -10.43
CA LEU A 292 -6.59 -2.39 -10.48
C LEU A 292 -6.03 -2.64 -9.07
N VAL A 293 -6.24 -1.70 -8.14
CA VAL A 293 -5.77 -1.80 -6.75
C VAL A 293 -6.88 -1.38 -5.79
N ASP A 294 -7.13 -2.20 -4.78
CA ASP A 294 -7.91 -1.84 -3.59
C ASP A 294 -6.93 -1.66 -2.42
N THR A 295 -6.51 -0.41 -2.19
CA THR A 295 -5.51 -0.10 -1.16
C THR A 295 -6.03 -0.40 0.24
N HIS A 296 -7.32 -0.18 0.49
CA HIS A 296 -7.94 -0.54 1.76
C HIS A 296 -7.88 -2.06 2.01
N ALA A 297 -8.15 -2.86 0.98
CA ALA A 297 -8.05 -4.32 1.10
C ALA A 297 -6.60 -4.77 1.35
N LEU A 298 -5.61 -4.17 0.69
CA LEU A 298 -4.19 -4.45 0.93
C LEU A 298 -3.77 -4.08 2.36
N ALA A 299 -4.22 -2.91 2.84
CA ALA A 299 -3.94 -2.45 4.20
C ALA A 299 -4.62 -3.35 5.26
N ALA A 300 -5.87 -3.73 5.04
CA ALA A 300 -6.60 -4.67 5.90
C ALA A 300 -5.94 -6.05 5.92
N ARG A 301 -5.49 -6.54 4.76
CA ARG A 301 -4.76 -7.81 4.65
C ARG A 301 -3.43 -7.76 5.39
N THR A 302 -2.65 -6.69 5.23
CA THR A 302 -1.40 -6.47 5.96
C THR A 302 -1.64 -6.47 7.48
N LEU A 303 -2.66 -5.74 7.93
CA LEU A 303 -3.01 -5.68 9.35
C LEU A 303 -3.43 -7.05 9.88
N LYS A 304 -4.25 -7.79 9.15
CA LYS A 304 -4.68 -9.16 9.52
C LYS A 304 -3.48 -10.09 9.67
N GLU A 305 -2.52 -10.03 8.78
CA GLU A 305 -1.29 -10.83 8.81
C GLU A 305 -0.36 -10.43 9.97
N GLN A 306 -0.38 -9.16 10.40
CA GLN A 306 0.38 -8.66 11.55
C GLN A 306 -0.33 -8.87 12.90
N LEU A 307 -1.64 -9.15 12.88
CA LEU A 307 -2.48 -9.21 14.08
C LEU A 307 -1.97 -10.18 15.14
N PRO A 308 -1.53 -11.43 14.82
CA PRO A 308 -0.99 -12.35 15.83
C PRO A 308 0.19 -11.76 16.60
N GLY A 309 1.13 -11.12 15.91
CA GLY A 309 2.27 -10.45 16.54
C GLY A 309 1.87 -9.23 17.41
N ILE A 310 0.85 -8.49 16.98
CA ILE A 310 0.27 -7.38 17.75
C ILE A 310 -0.36 -7.91 19.04
N LEU A 311 -1.16 -8.96 18.94
CA LEU A 311 -1.84 -9.57 20.08
C LEU A 311 -0.85 -10.18 21.08
N LEU A 312 0.20 -10.86 20.57
CA LEU A 312 1.25 -11.42 21.42
C LEU A 312 1.93 -10.31 22.25
N ARG A 313 2.37 -9.24 21.61
CA ARG A 313 3.01 -8.12 22.32
C ARG A 313 2.05 -7.45 23.33
N ALA A 314 0.80 -7.26 22.94
CA ALA A 314 -0.21 -6.67 23.80
C ALA A 314 -0.48 -7.55 25.03
N SER A 315 -0.55 -8.87 24.85
CA SER A 315 -0.73 -9.84 25.95
C SER A 315 0.45 -9.82 26.92
N VAL A 316 1.70 -9.81 26.42
CA VAL A 316 2.90 -9.72 27.27
C VAL A 316 2.92 -8.42 28.07
N ARG A 317 2.57 -7.28 27.44
CA ARG A 317 2.46 -5.99 28.14
C ARG A 317 1.39 -6.02 29.23
N ALA A 318 0.23 -6.62 28.94
CA ALA A 318 -0.86 -6.71 29.91
C ALA A 318 -0.43 -7.50 31.17
N VAL A 319 0.26 -8.63 30.99
CA VAL A 319 0.78 -9.43 32.11
C VAL A 319 1.83 -8.64 32.90
N ALA A 320 2.79 -8.01 32.24
CA ALA A 320 3.83 -7.22 32.90
C ALA A 320 3.24 -6.06 33.72
N LYS A 321 2.21 -5.38 33.20
CA LYS A 321 1.50 -4.32 33.93
C LYS A 321 0.74 -4.83 35.15
N GLN A 322 0.08 -5.99 35.01
CA GLN A 322 -0.61 -6.60 36.14
C GLN A 322 0.36 -6.97 37.30
N GLN A 323 1.54 -7.48 36.96
CA GLN A 323 2.57 -7.77 37.95
C GLN A 323 3.05 -6.50 38.66
N LEU A 324 3.42 -5.45 37.87
CA LEU A 324 3.83 -4.17 38.42
C LEU A 324 2.73 -3.54 39.30
N GLN A 325 1.48 -3.64 38.89
CA GLN A 325 0.35 -3.11 39.68
C GLN A 325 0.16 -3.85 41.00
N ARG A 326 0.35 -5.17 41.03
CA ARG A 326 0.32 -5.95 42.28
C ARG A 326 1.43 -5.50 43.25
N GLU A 327 2.67 -5.37 42.75
CA GLU A 327 3.80 -4.90 43.56
C GLU A 327 3.57 -3.47 44.09
N LEU A 328 3.01 -2.55 43.27
CA LEU A 328 2.69 -1.20 43.72
C LEU A 328 1.56 -1.16 44.74
N ASN A 329 0.53 -2.01 44.61
CA ASN A 329 -0.55 -2.12 45.58
C ASN A 329 -0.07 -2.66 46.92
N GLU A 330 0.88 -3.61 46.91
CA GLU A 330 1.50 -4.14 48.14
C GLU A 330 2.32 -3.07 48.87
N GLN A 331 2.94 -2.13 48.13
CA GLN A 331 3.71 -1.04 48.75
C GLN A 331 2.81 0.09 49.26
N SER A 332 1.77 0.49 48.52
CA SER A 332 0.81 1.54 48.89
C SER A 332 -0.41 1.55 47.97
N PRO A 333 -1.65 1.58 48.51
CA PRO A 333 -2.86 1.63 47.71
C PRO A 333 -2.95 2.88 46.79
N GLY A 334 -2.35 4.01 47.18
CA GLY A 334 -2.31 5.22 46.37
C GLY A 334 -1.40 5.09 45.13
N LEU A 335 -0.27 4.36 45.27
CA LEU A 335 0.61 4.09 44.11
C LEU A 335 -0.03 3.11 43.15
N GLY A 336 -0.82 2.15 43.63
CA GLY A 336 -1.58 1.22 42.80
C GLY A 336 -2.63 1.94 41.93
N LEU A 337 -3.32 2.97 42.46
CA LEU A 337 -4.25 3.78 41.69
C LEU A 337 -3.54 4.56 40.59
N LEU A 338 -2.38 5.15 40.85
CA LEU A 338 -1.56 5.82 39.86
C LEU A 338 -1.05 4.85 38.76
N GLY A 339 -0.68 3.63 39.15
CA GLY A 339 -0.30 2.55 38.24
C GLY A 339 -1.45 2.16 37.30
N THR A 340 -2.69 2.10 37.80
CA THR A 340 -3.89 1.80 37.01
C THR A 340 -4.15 2.91 35.98
N VAL A 341 -4.11 4.19 36.40
CA VAL A 341 -4.29 5.33 35.49
C VAL A 341 -3.20 5.36 34.43
N TYR A 342 -1.94 5.13 34.81
CA TYR A 342 -0.84 5.05 33.85
C TYR A 342 -1.02 3.90 32.86
N SER A 343 -1.46 2.74 33.31
CA SER A 343 -1.73 1.56 32.47
C SER A 343 -2.77 1.86 31.40
N LEU A 344 -3.89 2.48 31.77
CA LEU A 344 -4.97 2.86 30.84
C LEU A 344 -4.51 3.91 29.81
N LEU A 345 -3.72 4.88 30.23
CA LEU A 345 -3.23 5.96 29.35
C LEU A 345 -2.10 5.53 28.41
N SER A 346 -1.37 4.46 28.77
CA SER A 346 -0.20 4.02 28.01
C SER A 346 -0.51 2.97 26.93
N GLU A 347 -1.72 2.42 26.89
CA GLU A 347 -2.15 1.46 25.85
C GLU A 347 -2.70 2.18 24.62
N ARG A 348 -1.80 2.59 23.72
CA ARG A 348 -2.19 3.19 22.44
C ARG A 348 -1.68 2.31 21.30
N PRO A 349 -2.58 1.85 20.41
CA PRO A 349 -2.18 1.11 19.22
C PRO A 349 -1.46 2.04 18.24
N ASP A 350 -0.63 1.49 17.37
CA ASP A 350 0.02 2.26 16.30
C ASP A 350 -0.97 2.53 15.17
N LEU A 351 -1.48 3.76 15.12
CA LEU A 351 -2.41 4.24 14.09
C LEU A 351 -1.71 4.95 12.92
N ARG A 352 -0.38 5.03 12.95
CA ARG A 352 0.38 5.66 11.87
C ARG A 352 0.21 4.91 10.58
N GLN A 353 0.13 5.63 9.48
CA GLN A 353 0.06 5.12 8.12
C GLN A 353 0.42 6.21 7.11
N TRP A 354 0.72 5.84 5.90
CA TRP A 354 0.85 6.77 4.79
C TRP A 354 -0.55 7.19 4.30
N SER A 355 -1.10 8.26 4.90
CA SER A 355 -2.53 8.63 4.80
C SER A 355 -2.93 9.24 3.45
N ASN A 356 -2.01 9.82 2.68
CA ASN A 356 -2.33 10.42 1.37
C ASN A 356 -2.20 9.45 0.18
N LEU A 357 -2.25 8.13 0.44
CA LEU A 357 -2.40 7.12 -0.59
C LEU A 357 -3.84 7.04 -1.12
N PRO A 358 -4.05 6.64 -2.38
CA PRO A 358 -5.39 6.47 -2.93
C PRO A 358 -6.14 5.32 -2.24
N ALA A 359 -7.44 5.44 -2.07
CA ALA A 359 -8.27 4.33 -1.62
C ALA A 359 -8.33 3.21 -2.67
N GLN A 360 -8.41 3.58 -3.94
CA GLN A 360 -8.53 2.67 -5.07
C GLN A 360 -7.76 3.21 -6.28
N VAL A 361 -7.26 2.30 -7.11
CA VAL A 361 -6.69 2.62 -8.42
C VAL A 361 -7.46 1.87 -9.49
N TYR A 362 -7.81 2.56 -10.55
CA TYR A 362 -8.48 2.02 -11.73
C TYR A 362 -7.57 2.11 -12.95
N VAL A 363 -7.80 1.24 -13.91
CA VAL A 363 -7.09 1.23 -15.19
C VAL A 363 -8.10 1.16 -16.35
N LEU A 364 -7.80 1.90 -17.39
CA LEU A 364 -8.42 1.79 -18.71
C LEU A 364 -7.31 1.81 -19.75
N ARG A 365 -7.38 0.92 -20.72
CA ARG A 365 -6.57 1.00 -21.94
C ARG A 365 -7.49 1.05 -23.16
N GLN A 366 -7.28 2.02 -24.01
CA GLN A 366 -8.05 2.22 -25.23
C GLN A 366 -7.12 2.45 -26.40
N ARG A 367 -7.28 1.66 -27.46
CA ARG A 367 -6.61 1.89 -28.73
C ARG A 367 -7.38 2.93 -29.53
N VAL A 368 -6.70 3.97 -29.98
CA VAL A 368 -7.29 5.13 -30.70
C VAL A 368 -6.42 5.52 -31.88
N ALA A 369 -6.94 6.30 -32.82
CA ALA A 369 -6.15 6.86 -33.93
C ALA A 369 -5.03 7.77 -33.38
N ALA A 370 -3.94 7.95 -34.11
CA ALA A 370 -2.96 8.98 -33.76
C ALA A 370 -3.58 10.38 -33.90
N GLY A 371 -3.34 11.25 -32.93
CA GLY A 371 -3.91 12.59 -32.86
C GLY A 371 -4.18 13.07 -31.46
N GLU A 372 -4.95 14.14 -31.32
CA GLU A 372 -5.38 14.70 -30.04
C GLU A 372 -6.74 14.10 -29.62
N HIS A 373 -6.80 13.63 -28.40
CA HIS A 373 -8.00 13.03 -27.79
C HIS A 373 -8.44 13.81 -26.57
N ARG A 374 -9.74 13.80 -26.28
CA ARG A 374 -10.33 14.50 -25.12
C ARG A 374 -10.69 13.50 -24.02
N LEU A 375 -9.99 13.57 -22.91
CA LEU A 375 -10.26 12.77 -21.72
C LEU A 375 -10.90 13.66 -20.64
N SER A 376 -12.08 13.32 -20.17
CA SER A 376 -12.75 13.95 -19.02
C SER A 376 -13.02 12.92 -17.94
N ILE A 377 -12.76 13.27 -16.68
CA ILE A 377 -12.98 12.42 -15.52
C ILE A 377 -13.87 13.17 -14.54
N ASN A 378 -14.95 12.52 -14.08
CA ASN A 378 -15.92 13.06 -13.14
C ASN A 378 -16.53 14.42 -13.53
N GLY A 379 -16.61 14.71 -14.83
CA GLY A 379 -17.13 15.97 -15.35
C GLY A 379 -16.19 17.17 -15.21
N GLU A 380 -14.91 16.94 -14.87
CA GLU A 380 -13.88 17.98 -14.87
C GLU A 380 -13.56 18.44 -16.31
N GLN A 381 -12.80 19.55 -16.41
CA GLN A 381 -12.38 20.07 -17.72
C GLN A 381 -11.63 18.99 -18.50
N PRO A 382 -11.97 18.79 -19.79
CA PRO A 382 -11.30 17.78 -20.60
C PRO A 382 -9.80 18.04 -20.73
N LEU A 383 -9.02 17.01 -20.50
CA LEU A 383 -7.58 16.98 -20.76
C LEU A 383 -7.33 16.61 -22.22
N SER A 384 -6.50 17.38 -22.94
CA SER A 384 -6.03 17.00 -24.28
C SER A 384 -4.89 16.01 -24.17
N VAL A 385 -5.08 14.82 -24.77
CA VAL A 385 -4.14 13.70 -24.71
C VAL A 385 -3.57 13.43 -26.11
N PRO A 386 -2.30 13.77 -26.36
CA PRO A 386 -1.64 13.48 -27.63
C PRO A 386 -1.30 11.99 -27.76
N VAL A 387 -1.67 11.38 -28.87
CA VAL A 387 -1.37 9.97 -29.18
C VAL A 387 -0.54 9.87 -30.45
N ARG A 388 0.57 9.15 -30.36
CA ARG A 388 1.43 8.83 -31.49
C ARG A 388 1.17 7.42 -32.01
N ALA A 389 1.25 7.22 -33.30
CA ALA A 389 1.10 5.92 -33.94
C ALA A 389 2.12 4.89 -33.36
N GLY A 390 1.63 3.72 -32.98
CA GLY A 390 2.44 2.65 -32.42
C GLY A 390 3.00 2.91 -31.02
N LYS A 391 2.63 4.01 -30.38
CA LYS A 391 3.11 4.39 -29.06
C LYS A 391 2.02 4.30 -27.99
N ILE A 392 2.46 4.24 -26.75
CA ILE A 392 1.62 4.25 -25.56
C ILE A 392 1.70 5.65 -24.93
N THR A 393 0.54 6.23 -24.64
CA THR A 393 0.43 7.45 -23.83
C THR A 393 -0.22 7.08 -22.50
N LEU A 394 0.57 7.13 -21.43
CA LEU A 394 0.08 6.94 -20.06
C LEU A 394 -0.45 8.26 -19.52
N VAL A 395 -1.68 8.26 -19.03
CA VAL A 395 -2.31 9.39 -18.34
C VAL A 395 -2.52 9.00 -16.88
N HIS A 396 -1.73 9.58 -15.99
CA HIS A 396 -1.91 9.43 -14.54
C HIS A 396 -2.87 10.49 -14.05
N VAL A 397 -3.96 10.08 -13.44
CA VAL A 397 -4.99 10.96 -12.88
C VAL A 397 -5.23 10.63 -11.42
N VAL A 398 -5.36 11.65 -10.60
CA VAL A 398 -5.71 11.55 -9.18
C VAL A 398 -6.95 12.37 -8.92
N SER A 399 -7.98 11.73 -8.39
CA SER A 399 -9.25 12.35 -7.96
C SER A 399 -9.47 12.05 -6.48
N ALA A 400 -9.04 12.97 -5.62
CA ALA A 400 -9.24 12.91 -4.18
C ALA A 400 -10.08 14.11 -3.70
N PRO A 401 -10.67 14.09 -2.50
CA PRO A 401 -11.59 15.14 -2.05
C PRO A 401 -11.02 16.55 -2.08
N ARG A 402 -9.70 16.69 -1.99
CA ARG A 402 -9.01 17.99 -1.91
C ARG A 402 -8.00 18.20 -3.03
N VAL A 403 -7.83 17.22 -3.91
CA VAL A 403 -6.77 17.25 -4.93
C VAL A 403 -7.31 16.65 -6.23
N SER A 404 -7.19 17.41 -7.31
CA SER A 404 -7.27 16.92 -8.68
C SER A 404 -5.89 17.11 -9.31
N TYR A 405 -5.32 16.03 -9.84
CA TYR A 405 -4.01 16.04 -10.48
C TYR A 405 -4.06 15.18 -11.73
N SER A 406 -3.41 15.64 -12.78
CA SER A 406 -3.23 14.84 -13.98
C SER A 406 -1.86 15.10 -14.62
N ARG A 407 -1.26 14.04 -15.15
CA ARG A 407 -0.02 14.12 -15.91
C ARG A 407 0.01 13.11 -17.05
N ILE A 408 0.53 13.54 -18.19
CA ILE A 408 0.66 12.72 -19.39
C ILE A 408 2.11 12.31 -19.55
N TYR A 409 2.35 11.04 -19.81
CA TYR A 409 3.66 10.45 -20.06
C TYR A 409 3.63 9.77 -21.43
N PRO A 410 4.24 10.34 -22.46
CA PRO A 410 4.48 9.64 -23.72
C PRO A 410 5.56 8.57 -23.49
N LEU A 411 5.22 7.31 -23.73
CA LEU A 411 6.11 6.17 -23.55
C LEU A 411 6.64 5.64 -24.90
#